data_92fc2f2a33683ce20357dfe4a86761a2
#
_entry.id   92fc2f2a33683ce20357dfe4a86761a2
#
_cell.length_a   1.000
_cell.length_b   1.000
_cell.length_c   1.000
_cell.angle_alpha   90.00
_cell.angle_beta   90.00
_cell.angle_gamma   90.00
#
_symmetry.space_group_name_H-M   'P 1'
#
loop_
_entity.id
_entity.type
_entity.pdbx_description
1 polymer ?
#
loop_
_entity_poly.entity_id
_entity_poly.type
_entity_poly.pdbx_seq_one_letter_code
_entity_poly.pdbx_strand_id
1 'polypeptide(L)'
;MMRPTILLLALGVALAGDATTSGIAQRASAAEPVRAAWSEVKWPFPIDQWGVGRAFRCPAADCGTDIALYLRPKLGFCNCATGVSDDTELDRVGDLELLSDKFKGLRDGRPITVGWMNGRSRPYEVTMPYAAPRTALAI
;
A
#
# COMPACT_ATOMS: atom_id res chain seq x y z
N MET A 1 -57.63 -41.40 37.95
CA MET A 1 -58.03 -42.49 37.00
C MET A 1 -56.92 -42.62 36.00
N MET A 2 -56.01 -43.48 36.23
CA MET A 2 -55.73 -44.82 35.60
C MET A 2 -55.24 -44.72 34.16
N ARG A 3 -53.99 -44.97 34.05
CA ARG A 3 -53.04 -45.54 33.06
C ARG A 3 -53.71 -46.30 31.86
N PRO A 4 -52.97 -46.55 30.75
CA PRO A 4 -51.78 -47.40 30.81
C PRO A 4 -50.63 -47.02 29.86
N THR A 5 -49.47 -47.51 30.24
CA THR A 5 -48.21 -47.72 29.61
C THR A 5 -48.27 -48.57 28.35
N ILE A 6 -47.63 -48.21 27.25
CA ILE A 6 -47.25 -49.15 26.19
C ILE A 6 -45.78 -48.99 25.90
N LEU A 7 -45.04 -50.01 26.20
CA LEU A 7 -43.64 -50.26 25.92
C LEU A 7 -43.54 -50.89 24.53
N LEU A 8 -42.87 -50.24 23.59
CA LEU A 8 -42.50 -50.86 22.32
C LEU A 8 -40.96 -50.78 22.14
N LEU A 9 -40.34 -51.91 22.34
CA LEU A 9 -38.97 -52.19 21.93
C LEU A 9 -38.97 -52.33 20.40
N ALA A 10 -38.17 -51.53 19.74
CA ALA A 10 -37.74 -51.74 18.36
C ALA A 10 -36.22 -51.84 18.29
N LEU A 11 -35.78 -53.08 18.08
CA LEU A 11 -34.37 -53.38 17.68
C LEU A 11 -34.14 -52.83 16.29
N GLY A 12 -33.21 -51.96 16.13
CA GLY A 12 -32.79 -51.43 14.83
C GLY A 12 -31.26 -51.49 14.67
N VAL A 13 -30.88 -52.31 13.73
CA VAL A 13 -29.52 -52.70 13.31
C VAL A 13 -28.62 -51.51 13.07
N ALA A 14 -27.44 -51.50 13.70
CA ALA A 14 -26.35 -50.62 13.41
C ALA A 14 -25.69 -51.00 12.07
N LEU A 15 -25.82 -50.16 11.07
CA LEU A 15 -24.96 -50.17 9.89
C LEU A 15 -23.86 -49.12 10.10
N ALA A 16 -22.69 -49.62 10.45
CA ALA A 16 -21.46 -48.81 10.44
C ALA A 16 -21.10 -48.50 8.98
N GLY A 17 -21.36 -47.29 8.57
CA GLY A 17 -20.86 -46.73 7.32
C GLY A 17 -19.63 -45.85 7.61
N ASP A 18 -18.43 -46.38 7.37
CA ASP A 18 -17.18 -45.61 7.38
C ASP A 18 -17.21 -44.63 6.21
N ALA A 19 -17.70 -43.42 6.46
CA ALA A 19 -17.50 -42.30 5.56
C ALA A 19 -16.12 -41.70 5.81
N THR A 20 -15.10 -42.23 5.14
CA THR A 20 -13.79 -41.58 5.01
C THR A 20 -13.96 -40.31 4.17
N THR A 21 -14.31 -39.23 4.81
CA THR A 21 -14.20 -37.86 4.22
C THR A 21 -12.72 -37.53 4.09
N SER A 22 -12.15 -37.85 2.92
CA SER A 22 -10.86 -37.33 2.51
C SER A 22 -11.00 -35.80 2.32
N GLY A 23 -10.84 -35.08 3.40
CA GLY A 23 -10.69 -33.62 3.36
C GLY A 23 -9.44 -33.27 2.59
N ILE A 24 -9.61 -32.90 1.31
CA ILE A 24 -8.56 -32.27 0.54
C ILE A 24 -8.35 -30.90 1.20
N ALA A 25 -7.40 -30.85 2.14
CA ALA A 25 -6.89 -29.58 2.64
C ALA A 25 -6.27 -28.85 1.46
N GLN A 26 -7.03 -27.98 0.84
CA GLN A 26 -6.51 -26.99 -0.09
C GLN A 26 -5.51 -26.13 0.70
N ARG A 27 -4.24 -26.49 0.61
CA ARG A 27 -3.15 -25.60 1.01
C ARG A 27 -3.32 -24.35 0.15
N ALA A 28 -3.84 -23.29 0.76
CA ALA A 28 -3.70 -21.96 0.20
C ALA A 28 -2.20 -21.75 -0.01
N SER A 29 -1.76 -21.81 -1.26
CA SER A 29 -0.40 -21.45 -1.63
C SER A 29 -0.26 -20.00 -1.21
N ALA A 30 0.49 -19.74 -0.14
CA ALA A 30 0.88 -18.39 0.20
C ALA A 30 1.62 -17.87 -1.04
N ALA A 31 1.04 -16.90 -1.74
CA ALA A 31 1.70 -16.22 -2.83
C ALA A 31 3.03 -15.70 -2.27
N GLU A 32 4.14 -16.11 -2.87
CA GLU A 32 5.44 -15.54 -2.54
C GLU A 32 5.32 -14.02 -2.66
N PRO A 33 5.87 -13.24 -1.69
CA PRO A 33 5.83 -11.80 -1.76
C PRO A 33 6.51 -11.38 -3.08
N VAL A 34 5.74 -10.76 -3.95
CA VAL A 34 6.24 -10.21 -5.21
C VAL A 34 7.35 -9.24 -4.86
N ARG A 35 8.58 -9.59 -5.21
CA ARG A 35 9.74 -8.74 -4.98
C ARG A 35 9.67 -7.63 -6.00
N ALA A 36 9.32 -6.42 -5.54
CA ALA A 36 9.22 -5.25 -6.40
C ALA A 36 10.54 -5.04 -7.16
N ALA A 37 10.48 -5.18 -8.49
CA ALA A 37 11.63 -5.03 -9.36
C ALA A 37 11.81 -3.55 -9.74
N TRP A 38 12.47 -2.79 -8.87
CA TRP A 38 12.80 -1.40 -9.12
C TRP A 38 13.98 -1.27 -10.07
N SER A 39 13.82 -0.48 -11.12
CA SER A 39 14.88 -0.07 -12.02
C SER A 39 15.14 1.42 -11.91
N GLU A 40 16.40 1.82 -11.81
CA GLU A 40 16.78 3.24 -11.84
C GLU A 40 16.65 3.76 -13.28
N VAL A 41 16.02 4.94 -13.41
CA VAL A 41 15.82 5.62 -14.69
C VAL A 41 16.40 7.02 -14.64
N LYS A 42 16.59 7.63 -15.80
CA LYS A 42 17.06 9.03 -15.89
C LYS A 42 16.08 9.95 -15.16
N TRP A 43 16.61 10.93 -14.41
CA TRP A 43 15.82 12.01 -13.79
C TRP A 43 15.01 12.76 -14.86
N PRO A 44 13.69 12.80 -14.77
CA PRO A 44 12.85 13.30 -15.87
C PRO A 44 12.53 14.79 -15.79
N PHE A 45 12.95 15.47 -14.71
CA PHE A 45 12.57 16.86 -14.47
C PHE A 45 13.72 17.83 -14.79
N PRO A 46 13.43 19.12 -15.01
CA PRO A 46 14.44 20.16 -15.12
C PRO A 46 15.36 20.23 -13.89
N ILE A 47 16.57 20.68 -14.09
CA ILE A 47 17.51 20.94 -13.01
C ILE A 47 17.19 22.32 -12.42
N ASP A 48 17.01 22.37 -11.13
CA ASP A 48 16.79 23.58 -10.36
C ASP A 48 17.87 23.78 -9.29
N GLN A 49 17.64 24.68 -8.34
CA GLN A 49 18.57 24.99 -7.24
C GLN A 49 18.90 23.79 -6.34
N TRP A 50 18.05 22.73 -6.34
CA TRP A 50 18.24 21.51 -5.57
C TRP A 50 18.98 20.43 -6.36
N GLY A 51 19.32 20.69 -7.63
CA GLY A 51 20.01 19.77 -8.50
C GLY A 51 19.15 18.63 -9.02
N VAL A 52 19.81 17.53 -9.38
CA VAL A 52 19.14 16.30 -9.84
C VAL A 52 18.92 15.35 -8.68
N GLY A 53 17.78 14.68 -8.70
CA GLY A 53 17.51 13.56 -7.81
C GLY A 53 17.80 12.21 -8.46
N ARG A 54 17.32 11.14 -7.82
CA ARG A 54 17.29 9.79 -8.37
C ARG A 54 15.84 9.41 -8.68
N ALA A 55 15.64 8.73 -9.78
CA ALA A 55 14.34 8.29 -10.23
C ALA A 55 14.34 6.77 -10.42
N PHE A 56 13.26 6.12 -10.02
CA PHE A 56 13.08 4.68 -10.12
C PHE A 56 11.69 4.37 -10.67
N ARG A 57 11.58 3.26 -11.37
CA ARG A 57 10.29 2.72 -11.83
C ARG A 57 10.14 1.27 -11.43
N CYS A 58 8.90 0.93 -11.09
CA CYS A 58 8.44 -0.43 -10.95
C CYS A 58 7.22 -0.63 -11.86
N PRO A 59 7.31 -1.48 -12.90
CA PRO A 59 6.21 -1.71 -13.82
C PRO A 59 5.06 -2.45 -13.17
N ALA A 60 3.87 -2.33 -13.75
CA ALA A 60 2.65 -2.96 -13.23
C ALA A 60 2.75 -4.49 -13.09
N ALA A 61 3.54 -5.15 -13.96
CA ALA A 61 3.77 -6.59 -13.90
C ALA A 61 4.43 -7.03 -12.57
N ASP A 62 5.29 -6.17 -11.99
CA ASP A 62 6.05 -6.49 -10.79
C ASP A 62 5.45 -5.85 -9.52
N CYS A 63 4.79 -4.70 -9.66
CA CYS A 63 4.24 -3.94 -8.53
C CYS A 63 2.71 -3.89 -8.48
N GLY A 64 2.01 -4.60 -9.40
CA GLY A 64 0.55 -4.57 -9.49
C GLY A 64 -0.01 -3.28 -10.11
N THR A 65 0.77 -2.21 -10.11
CA THR A 65 0.50 -0.94 -10.80
C THR A 65 1.82 -0.29 -11.22
N ASP A 66 1.78 0.60 -12.19
CA ASP A 66 2.97 1.35 -12.62
C ASP A 66 3.32 2.42 -11.59
N ILE A 67 4.48 2.27 -10.93
CA ILE A 67 4.92 3.17 -9.86
C ILE A 67 6.22 3.86 -10.29
N ALA A 68 6.27 5.18 -10.08
CA ALA A 68 7.50 5.96 -10.16
C ALA A 68 7.85 6.50 -8.77
N LEU A 69 9.13 6.41 -8.41
CA LEU A 69 9.66 6.94 -7.17
C LEU A 69 10.74 7.98 -7.50
N TYR A 70 10.63 9.15 -6.91
CA TYR A 70 11.57 10.26 -7.07
C TYR A 70 12.15 10.60 -5.70
N LEU A 71 13.46 10.62 -5.60
CA LEU A 71 14.19 10.92 -4.37
C LEU A 71 15.14 12.10 -4.64
N ARG A 72 15.02 13.16 -3.84
CA ARG A 72 15.90 14.32 -3.98
C ARG A 72 16.26 14.92 -2.60
N PRO A 73 17.55 15.01 -2.26
CA PRO A 73 17.96 15.68 -1.05
C PRO A 73 17.81 17.20 -1.21
N LYS A 74 17.23 17.86 -0.21
CA LYS A 74 17.18 19.33 -0.11
C LYS A 74 18.18 19.79 0.95
N LEU A 75 19.44 19.88 0.55
CA LEU A 75 20.51 20.31 1.46
C LEU A 75 20.32 21.76 1.89
N GLY A 76 20.45 22.03 3.18
CA GLY A 76 20.21 23.36 3.76
C GLY A 76 18.77 23.64 4.16
N PHE A 77 17.82 22.80 3.78
CA PHE A 77 16.47 22.79 4.32
C PHE A 77 16.42 21.80 5.46
N CYS A 78 16.98 22.18 6.59
CA CYS A 78 17.15 21.23 7.67
C CYS A 78 16.38 21.66 8.92
N ASN A 79 15.26 21.02 9.15
CA ASN A 79 14.76 20.87 10.49
C ASN A 79 15.08 19.44 10.96
N CYS A 80 16.38 19.17 11.12
CA CYS A 80 16.90 17.82 11.34
C CYS A 80 16.37 17.14 12.60
N ALA A 81 15.85 17.92 13.54
CA ALA A 81 15.27 17.39 14.78
C ALA A 81 13.78 17.01 14.64
N THR A 82 13.01 17.78 13.90
CA THR A 82 11.55 17.59 13.77
C THR A 82 11.11 17.08 12.41
N GLY A 83 11.99 17.15 11.40
CA GLY A 83 11.64 16.84 10.01
C GLY A 83 10.58 17.80 9.48
N VAL A 84 9.80 17.33 8.53
CA VAL A 84 8.61 18.02 8.02
C VAL A 84 7.49 17.85 9.04
N SER A 85 7.07 18.94 9.70
CA SER A 85 6.21 18.90 10.88
C SER A 85 4.72 18.84 10.55
N ASP A 86 4.29 19.50 9.47
CA ASP A 86 2.89 19.61 9.10
C ASP A 86 2.64 19.52 7.60
N ASP A 87 1.36 19.53 7.21
CA ASP A 87 0.96 19.40 5.80
C ASP A 87 1.33 20.61 4.96
N THR A 88 1.32 21.81 5.54
CA THR A 88 1.66 23.04 4.83
C THR A 88 3.15 23.04 4.47
N GLU A 89 3.99 22.58 5.38
CA GLU A 89 5.41 22.43 5.12
C GLU A 89 5.67 21.34 4.08
N LEU A 90 4.99 20.20 4.17
CA LEU A 90 5.09 19.13 3.19
C LEU A 90 4.63 19.58 1.79
N ASP A 91 3.52 20.32 1.70
CA ASP A 91 3.02 20.88 0.43
C ASP A 91 4.05 21.79 -0.23
N ARG A 92 4.83 22.52 0.57
CA ARG A 92 5.87 23.45 0.08
C ARG A 92 7.16 22.75 -0.34
N VAL A 93 7.51 21.62 0.28
CA VAL A 93 8.81 20.98 0.07
C VAL A 93 8.72 19.62 -0.65
N GLY A 94 7.53 19.10 -0.85
CA GLY A 94 7.30 17.76 -1.41
C GLY A 94 7.49 17.64 -2.92
N ASP A 95 7.93 18.69 -3.60
CA ASP A 95 8.22 18.71 -5.05
C ASP A 95 7.05 18.26 -5.95
N LEU A 96 5.81 18.38 -5.48
CA LEU A 96 4.64 17.99 -6.25
C LEU A 96 4.46 18.80 -7.52
N GLU A 97 4.93 20.04 -7.52
CA GLU A 97 4.96 20.92 -8.68
C GLU A 97 5.84 20.41 -9.83
N LEU A 98 6.79 19.51 -9.56
CA LEU A 98 7.52 18.82 -10.63
C LEU A 98 6.62 17.84 -11.41
N LEU A 99 5.57 17.34 -10.79
CA LEU A 99 4.60 16.45 -11.43
C LEU A 99 3.51 17.24 -12.15
N SER A 100 3.00 18.29 -11.52
CA SER A 100 1.96 19.17 -12.04
C SER A 100 1.83 20.42 -11.16
N ASP A 101 1.43 21.53 -11.77
CA ASP A 101 1.01 22.75 -11.07
C ASP A 101 -0.33 22.64 -10.35
N LYS A 102 -1.05 21.53 -10.56
CA LYS A 102 -2.38 21.25 -10.00
C LYS A 102 -2.38 19.95 -9.21
N PHE A 103 -2.30 20.09 -7.91
CA PHE A 103 -2.42 18.95 -7.00
C PHE A 103 -3.30 19.31 -5.80
N LYS A 104 -3.86 18.29 -5.16
CA LYS A 104 -4.77 18.43 -4.02
C LYS A 104 -4.53 17.29 -3.04
N GLY A 105 -4.35 17.61 -1.75
CA GLY A 105 -4.33 16.62 -0.68
C GLY A 105 -5.65 15.82 -0.64
N LEU A 106 -5.55 14.51 -0.66
CA LEU A 106 -6.70 13.61 -0.57
C LEU A 106 -7.18 13.43 0.87
N ARG A 107 -6.30 13.62 1.84
CA ARG A 107 -6.56 13.58 3.28
C ARG A 107 -5.41 14.25 4.03
N ASP A 108 -5.58 14.40 5.33
CA ASP A 108 -4.53 14.88 6.21
C ASP A 108 -3.32 13.93 6.21
N GLY A 109 -2.15 14.51 6.30
CA GLY A 109 -0.89 13.79 6.41
C GLY A 109 -0.71 13.15 7.77
N ARG A 110 0.23 12.21 7.85
CA ARG A 110 0.59 11.48 9.07
C ARG A 110 2.08 11.59 9.34
N PRO A 111 2.48 11.67 10.62
CA PRO A 111 3.88 11.48 10.97
C PRO A 111 4.37 10.10 10.52
N ILE A 112 5.60 10.04 10.06
CA ILE A 112 6.29 8.79 9.72
C ILE A 112 7.74 8.87 10.21
N THR A 113 8.38 7.70 10.28
CA THR A 113 9.81 7.59 10.54
C THR A 113 10.44 6.76 9.44
N VAL A 114 11.52 7.27 8.84
CA VAL A 114 12.29 6.58 7.81
C VAL A 114 13.74 6.45 8.32
N GLY A 115 14.12 5.24 8.69
CA GLY A 115 15.38 5.02 9.39
C GLY A 115 15.39 5.76 10.73
N TRP A 116 16.28 6.73 10.88
CA TRP A 116 16.40 7.60 12.07
C TRP A 116 15.73 8.97 11.90
N MET A 117 15.18 9.25 10.73
CA MET A 117 14.58 10.56 10.40
C MET A 117 13.09 10.55 10.67
N ASN A 118 12.61 11.59 11.33
CA ASN A 118 11.18 11.88 11.42
C ASN A 118 10.74 12.67 10.19
N GLY A 119 9.53 12.42 9.75
CA GLY A 119 8.96 13.08 8.59
C GLY A 119 7.44 13.00 8.58
N ARG A 120 6.87 13.31 7.45
CA ARG A 120 5.44 13.31 7.22
C ARG A 120 5.12 12.67 5.88
N SER A 121 4.00 11.96 5.80
CA SER A 121 3.50 11.43 4.53
C SER A 121 2.07 11.90 4.29
N ARG A 122 1.76 12.28 3.04
CA ARG A 122 0.43 12.70 2.62
C ARG A 122 0.13 12.25 1.20
N PRO A 123 -1.05 11.65 0.94
CA PRO A 123 -1.49 11.31 -0.40
C PRO A 123 -2.13 12.52 -1.10
N TYR A 124 -1.89 12.61 -2.41
CA TYR A 124 -2.39 13.68 -3.26
C TYR A 124 -3.04 13.10 -4.52
N GLU A 125 -4.03 13.81 -5.02
CA GLU A 125 -4.45 13.74 -6.41
C GLU A 125 -3.66 14.77 -7.22
N VAL A 126 -3.05 14.32 -8.30
CA VAL A 126 -2.27 15.16 -9.21
C VAL A 126 -2.98 15.18 -10.56
N THR A 127 -3.38 16.37 -10.99
CA THR A 127 -4.01 16.56 -12.31
C THR A 127 -2.96 16.49 -13.40
N MET A 128 -3.09 15.53 -14.31
CA MET A 128 -2.16 15.38 -15.42
C MET A 128 -2.69 16.09 -16.67
N PRO A 129 -1.86 16.85 -17.41
CA PRO A 129 -2.26 17.39 -18.70
C PRO A 129 -2.61 16.23 -19.65
N TYR A 130 -3.80 16.30 -20.23
CA TYR A 130 -4.28 15.34 -21.24
C TYR A 130 -4.34 13.86 -20.81
N ALA A 131 -4.36 13.58 -19.52
CA ALA A 131 -4.45 12.24 -18.97
C ALA A 131 -5.34 12.20 -17.72
N ALA A 132 -5.74 11.00 -17.30
CA ALA A 132 -6.45 10.84 -16.03
C ALA A 132 -5.60 11.30 -14.85
N PRO A 133 -6.22 11.85 -13.79
CA PRO A 133 -5.51 12.20 -12.57
C PRO A 133 -4.75 11.00 -12.01
N ARG A 134 -3.62 11.26 -11.36
CA ARG A 134 -2.80 10.24 -10.69
C ARG A 134 -2.77 10.46 -9.19
N THR A 135 -2.57 9.39 -8.45
CA THR A 135 -2.29 9.48 -7.02
C THR A 135 -0.78 9.57 -6.82
N ALA A 136 -0.35 10.54 -6.03
CA ALA A 136 1.01 10.66 -5.55
C ALA A 136 1.04 10.54 -4.02
N LEU A 137 2.15 10.05 -3.48
CA LEU A 137 2.44 10.06 -2.05
C LEU A 137 3.71 10.89 -1.85
N ALA A 138 3.59 12.04 -1.20
CA ALA A 138 4.76 12.78 -0.73
C ALA A 138 5.18 12.29 0.67
N ILE A 139 6.47 12.27 0.86
CA ILE A 139 7.11 11.82 2.12
C ILE A 139 8.25 12.78 2.44
#